data_2594bfaeef7c970caf6ee2be63d76647
#
_entry.id   2594bfaeef7c970caf6ee2be63d76647
#
_cell.length_a   1.000
_cell.length_b   1.000
_cell.length_c   1.000
_cell.angle_alpha   90.00
_cell.angle_beta   90.00
_cell.angle_gamma   90.00
#
_symmetry.space_group_name_H-M   'P 1'
#
loop_
_entity.id
_entity.type
_entity.pdbx_description
1 polymer ?
#
loop_
_entity_poly.entity_id
_entity_poly.type
_entity_poly.pdbx_seq_one_letter_code
_entity_poly.pdbx_strand_id
1 'polypeptide(L)'
;MAPGLSTATRLAGYPTSAISDALDELGIAGALSGIAAQREGLGRVCGPALTVRFVRKSADPEAYRFGGGVGKPLERVLKAMRAGDMVVMDLDGATNASAWGGLASRLAQRRGVRGTILWGTCRDLEEIRAVGYPVWAVGVCPRRSRNEFTFGSINEEIAIAGVTIRAGDFVVADESGAVCVPQDRAGETLELVARIEIQERLLEQQVRDDVVASWDQV
;
A
#
# COMPACT_ATOMS: atom_id res chain seq x y z
N MET A 1 -19.83 26.38 6.30
CA MET A 1 -19.60 25.02 5.76
C MET A 1 -18.31 24.49 6.32
N ALA A 2 -18.36 23.38 7.07
CA ALA A 2 -17.13 22.69 7.50
C ALA A 2 -16.34 22.29 6.24
N PRO A 3 -14.99 22.43 6.24
CA PRO A 3 -14.19 21.96 5.10
C PRO A 3 -14.48 20.48 4.89
N GLY A 4 -14.88 20.11 3.66
CA GLY A 4 -15.17 18.72 3.32
C GLY A 4 -13.95 17.84 3.60
N LEU A 5 -14.18 16.61 4.09
CA LEU A 5 -13.12 15.63 4.29
C LEU A 5 -12.35 15.39 2.98
N SER A 6 -11.01 15.23 3.05
CA SER A 6 -10.21 14.89 1.88
C SER A 6 -10.62 13.52 1.32
N THR A 7 -10.38 13.30 0.03
CA THR A 7 -10.63 11.99 -0.63
C THR A 7 -9.97 10.84 0.14
N ALA A 8 -8.72 11.00 0.53
CA ALA A 8 -8.01 10.00 1.33
C ALA A 8 -8.70 9.71 2.68
N THR A 9 -9.20 10.74 3.37
CA THR A 9 -9.93 10.57 4.64
C THR A 9 -11.26 9.85 4.43
N ARG A 10 -11.95 10.12 3.33
CA ARG A 10 -13.20 9.44 2.98
C ARG A 10 -12.95 7.97 2.64
N LEU A 11 -11.95 7.66 1.81
CA LEU A 11 -11.57 6.29 1.46
C LEU A 11 -11.15 5.50 2.71
N ALA A 12 -10.38 6.09 3.63
CA ALA A 12 -10.01 5.44 4.89
C ALA A 12 -11.22 5.11 5.80
N GLY A 13 -12.39 5.63 5.51
CA GLY A 13 -13.64 5.27 6.19
C GLY A 13 -14.16 3.87 5.83
N TYR A 14 -13.74 3.28 4.72
CA TYR A 14 -14.26 2.01 4.20
C TYR A 14 -13.22 0.88 4.27
N PRO A 15 -13.63 -0.38 4.55
CA PRO A 15 -12.72 -1.54 4.52
C PRO A 15 -12.10 -1.71 3.14
N THR A 16 -10.87 -2.28 3.11
CA THR A 16 -10.21 -2.61 1.83
C THR A 16 -11.02 -3.60 1.00
N SER A 17 -11.75 -4.53 1.64
CA SER A 17 -12.67 -5.46 0.98
C SER A 17 -13.79 -4.72 0.23
N ALA A 18 -14.53 -3.84 0.90
CA ALA A 18 -15.61 -3.10 0.26
C ALA A 18 -15.11 -2.17 -0.86
N ILE A 19 -13.90 -1.59 -0.71
CA ILE A 19 -13.28 -0.81 -1.79
C ILE A 19 -12.90 -1.71 -2.96
N SER A 20 -12.39 -2.92 -2.70
CA SER A 20 -12.08 -3.91 -3.73
C SER A 20 -13.33 -4.28 -4.52
N ASP A 21 -14.43 -4.58 -3.84
CA ASP A 21 -15.71 -4.91 -4.47
C ASP A 21 -16.22 -3.78 -5.35
N ALA A 22 -16.12 -2.53 -4.87
CA ALA A 22 -16.47 -1.36 -5.67
C ALA A 22 -15.58 -1.20 -6.92
N LEU A 23 -14.29 -1.48 -6.82
CA LEU A 23 -13.38 -1.45 -7.96
C LEU A 23 -13.68 -2.57 -8.96
N ASP A 24 -14.00 -3.77 -8.48
CA ASP A 24 -14.38 -4.92 -9.31
C ASP A 24 -15.67 -4.63 -10.10
N GLU A 25 -16.68 -4.01 -9.49
CA GLU A 25 -17.88 -3.54 -10.20
C GLU A 25 -17.57 -2.49 -11.28
N LEU A 26 -16.52 -1.68 -11.08
CA LEU A 26 -16.03 -0.71 -12.06
C LEU A 26 -15.12 -1.33 -13.12
N GLY A 27 -14.83 -2.63 -13.06
CA GLY A 27 -13.90 -3.33 -13.94
C GLY A 27 -12.44 -2.93 -13.72
N ILE A 28 -12.07 -2.50 -12.50
CA ILE A 28 -10.74 -2.02 -12.14
C ILE A 28 -10.05 -3.02 -11.22
N ALA A 29 -8.94 -3.58 -11.64
CA ALA A 29 -8.09 -4.37 -10.76
C ALA A 29 -7.39 -3.43 -9.75
N GLY A 30 -7.70 -3.57 -8.46
CA GLY A 30 -7.13 -2.70 -7.41
C GLY A 30 -6.49 -3.45 -6.23
N ALA A 31 -6.84 -4.71 -6.00
CA ALA A 31 -6.35 -5.49 -4.86
C ALA A 31 -4.88 -5.89 -5.04
N LEU A 32 -4.02 -5.53 -4.08
CA LEU A 32 -2.59 -5.85 -4.07
C LEU A 32 -2.35 -7.21 -3.42
N SER A 33 -2.63 -8.28 -4.17
CA SER A 33 -2.55 -9.65 -3.67
C SER A 33 -1.16 -10.03 -3.19
N GLY A 34 -1.07 -10.88 -2.14
CA GLY A 34 0.19 -11.38 -1.59
C GLY A 34 0.92 -10.39 -0.67
N ILE A 35 0.31 -9.25 -0.34
CA ILE A 35 0.85 -8.27 0.60
C ILE A 35 0.04 -8.33 1.90
N ALA A 36 0.73 -8.50 3.03
CA ALA A 36 0.10 -8.63 4.34
C ALA A 36 0.63 -7.60 5.33
N ALA A 37 -0.22 -7.22 6.29
CA ALA A 37 0.15 -6.39 7.42
C ALA A 37 1.25 -7.06 8.25
N GLN A 38 2.30 -6.32 8.63
CA GLN A 38 3.42 -6.87 9.38
C GLN A 38 3.25 -6.76 10.90
N ARG A 39 2.07 -6.32 11.34
CA ARG A 39 1.61 -6.35 12.74
C ARG A 39 0.09 -6.29 12.77
N GLU A 40 -0.47 -6.74 13.87
CA GLU A 40 -1.89 -6.59 14.18
C GLU A 40 -2.21 -5.18 14.71
N GLY A 41 -3.47 -4.79 14.68
CA GLY A 41 -3.97 -3.53 15.22
C GLY A 41 -3.48 -2.28 14.50
N LEU A 42 -3.17 -2.40 13.20
CA LEU A 42 -2.68 -1.26 12.38
C LEU A 42 -3.72 -0.17 12.17
N GLY A 43 -5.00 -0.51 12.30
CA GLY A 43 -6.07 0.36 11.81
C GLY A 43 -6.00 0.53 10.29
N ARG A 44 -6.91 1.35 9.77
CA ARG A 44 -6.97 1.63 8.34
C ARG A 44 -6.30 2.95 8.03
N VAL A 45 -5.45 2.96 6.99
CA VAL A 45 -4.77 4.15 6.51
C VAL A 45 -5.01 4.34 5.02
N CYS A 46 -4.98 5.58 4.57
CA CYS A 46 -5.06 5.95 3.16
C CYS A 46 -4.19 7.18 2.89
N GLY A 47 -3.57 7.20 1.73
CA GLY A 47 -2.82 8.35 1.23
C GLY A 47 -2.48 8.22 -0.26
N PRO A 48 -2.05 9.32 -0.88
CA PRO A 48 -1.54 9.28 -2.23
C PRO A 48 -0.25 8.45 -2.30
N ALA A 49 -0.11 7.66 -3.35
CA ALA A 49 1.04 6.80 -3.59
C ALA A 49 2.29 7.63 -3.93
N LEU A 50 3.34 7.48 -3.13
CA LEU A 50 4.71 7.77 -3.51
C LEU A 50 5.30 6.48 -4.07
N THR A 51 5.30 6.34 -5.39
CA THR A 51 5.79 5.13 -6.06
C THR A 51 7.31 5.12 -6.11
N VAL A 52 7.90 3.96 -5.83
CA VAL A 52 9.35 3.73 -5.82
C VAL A 52 9.64 2.38 -6.47
N ARG A 53 10.52 2.35 -7.45
CA ARG A 53 10.98 1.11 -8.08
C ARG A 53 12.43 0.84 -7.75
N PHE A 54 12.70 -0.39 -7.33
CA PHE A 54 14.02 -0.97 -7.25
C PHE A 54 14.19 -2.01 -8.35
N VAL A 55 15.34 -2.03 -8.97
CA VAL A 55 15.64 -2.98 -10.05
C VAL A 55 16.76 -3.93 -9.62
N ARG A 56 16.70 -5.19 -10.04
CA ARG A 56 17.78 -6.15 -9.79
C ARG A 56 19.06 -5.67 -10.45
N LYS A 57 20.16 -5.81 -9.74
CA LYS A 57 21.48 -5.57 -10.29
C LYS A 57 21.78 -6.63 -11.34
N SER A 58 22.29 -6.23 -12.51
CA SER A 58 22.83 -7.16 -13.49
C SER A 58 24.17 -7.73 -12.99
N ALA A 59 24.65 -8.80 -13.59
CA ALA A 59 25.97 -9.36 -13.29
C ALA A 59 27.11 -8.45 -13.76
N ASP A 60 26.82 -7.45 -14.61
CA ASP A 60 27.80 -6.49 -15.10
C ASP A 60 27.96 -5.30 -14.13
N PRO A 61 29.09 -5.15 -13.42
CA PRO A 61 29.33 -4.04 -12.52
C PRO A 61 29.38 -2.67 -13.24
N GLU A 62 29.70 -2.63 -14.52
CA GLU A 62 29.75 -1.38 -15.30
C GLU A 62 28.37 -0.79 -15.52
N ALA A 63 27.31 -1.62 -15.58
CA ALA A 63 25.92 -1.17 -15.70
C ALA A 63 25.48 -0.25 -14.55
N TYR A 64 26.24 -0.20 -13.43
CA TYR A 64 25.90 0.60 -12.23
C TYR A 64 26.81 1.82 -12.03
N ARG A 65 27.86 1.99 -12.82
CA ARG A 65 28.76 3.16 -12.70
C ARG A 65 28.03 4.47 -12.93
N PHE A 66 26.95 4.47 -13.73
CA PHE A 66 26.20 5.67 -14.08
C PHE A 66 24.91 5.87 -13.28
N GLY A 67 24.46 4.88 -12.50
CA GLY A 67 23.25 4.94 -11.68
C GLY A 67 23.37 5.70 -10.36
N GLY A 68 24.35 6.61 -10.23
CA GLY A 68 24.53 7.44 -9.04
C GLY A 68 24.91 6.63 -7.80
N GLY A 69 26.11 6.81 -7.37
CA GLY A 69 26.80 6.32 -6.18
C GLY A 69 26.08 5.30 -5.29
N VAL A 70 26.79 4.25 -5.02
CA VAL A 70 26.45 3.08 -4.15
C VAL A 70 25.96 3.48 -2.73
N GLY A 71 25.69 4.76 -2.52
CA GLY A 71 25.55 5.30 -1.19
C GLY A 71 24.16 5.20 -0.57
N LYS A 72 23.06 5.50 -1.28
CA LYS A 72 21.82 5.77 -0.52
C LYS A 72 20.52 5.72 -1.34
N PRO A 73 20.09 4.57 -1.92
CA PRO A 73 18.76 4.47 -2.53
C PRO A 73 17.66 4.93 -1.58
N LEU A 74 17.74 4.52 -0.31
CA LEU A 74 16.78 4.91 0.73
C LEU A 74 16.79 6.42 1.01
N GLU A 75 17.92 7.10 0.91
CA GLU A 75 17.97 8.56 1.11
C GLU A 75 17.14 9.32 0.07
N ARG A 76 17.12 8.87 -1.18
CA ARG A 76 16.28 9.46 -2.23
C ARG A 76 14.81 9.30 -1.90
N VAL A 77 14.40 8.10 -1.49
CA VAL A 77 13.04 7.81 -1.04
C VAL A 77 12.67 8.70 0.14
N LEU A 78 13.53 8.75 1.16
CA LEU A 78 13.31 9.58 2.34
C LEU A 78 13.18 11.07 2.01
N LYS A 79 13.94 11.59 1.04
CA LYS A 79 13.86 13.01 0.60
C LYS A 79 12.55 13.31 -0.13
N ALA A 80 11.99 12.35 -0.83
CA ALA A 80 10.76 12.53 -1.60
C ALA A 80 9.48 12.42 -0.77
N MET A 81 9.52 11.74 0.38
CA MET A 81 8.38 11.54 1.27
C MET A 81 7.78 12.87 1.75
N ARG A 82 6.46 12.96 1.72
CA ARG A 82 5.66 14.07 2.26
C ARG A 82 4.68 13.54 3.30
N ALA A 83 4.25 14.41 4.19
CA ALA A 83 3.19 14.07 5.15
C ALA A 83 1.91 13.69 4.40
N GLY A 84 1.30 12.59 4.81
CA GLY A 84 0.10 12.05 4.19
C GLY A 84 0.34 10.99 3.12
N ASP A 85 1.56 10.84 2.59
CA ASP A 85 1.87 9.84 1.56
C ASP A 85 1.71 8.40 2.06
N MET A 86 1.38 7.48 1.14
CA MET A 86 1.65 6.05 1.22
C MET A 86 2.87 5.74 0.35
N VAL A 87 3.93 5.22 0.94
CA VAL A 87 5.11 4.79 0.17
C VAL A 87 4.83 3.42 -0.42
N VAL A 88 4.90 3.30 -1.74
CA VAL A 88 4.64 2.05 -2.46
C VAL A 88 5.91 1.63 -3.20
N MET A 89 6.55 0.54 -2.73
CA MET A 89 7.85 0.10 -3.21
C MET A 89 7.74 -1.21 -3.98
N ASP A 90 8.18 -1.18 -5.23
CA ASP A 90 8.30 -2.35 -6.08
C ASP A 90 9.72 -2.92 -6.03
N LEU A 91 9.85 -4.16 -5.56
CA LEU A 91 11.06 -4.99 -5.58
C LEU A 91 10.83 -6.28 -6.37
N ASP A 92 9.90 -6.29 -7.32
CA ASP A 92 9.60 -7.45 -8.16
C ASP A 92 9.23 -8.70 -7.34
N GLY A 93 8.47 -8.52 -6.26
CA GLY A 93 8.05 -9.61 -5.37
C GLY A 93 9.18 -10.33 -4.62
N ALA A 94 10.37 -9.75 -4.56
CA ALA A 94 11.55 -10.40 -3.99
C ALA A 94 11.38 -10.78 -2.53
N THR A 95 11.63 -12.07 -2.21
CA THR A 95 11.58 -12.62 -0.85
C THR A 95 12.94 -12.83 -0.21
N ASN A 96 14.02 -12.67 -0.98
CA ASN A 96 15.39 -12.98 -0.57
C ASN A 96 16.19 -11.76 -0.10
N ALA A 97 15.60 -10.54 -0.13
CA ALA A 97 16.28 -9.32 0.29
C ALA A 97 15.29 -8.20 0.65
N SER A 98 15.59 -7.45 1.71
CA SER A 98 14.73 -6.41 2.27
C SER A 98 15.19 -5.00 1.93
N ALA A 99 14.26 -4.13 1.50
CA ALA A 99 14.52 -2.72 1.23
C ALA A 99 14.02 -1.77 2.32
N TRP A 100 13.28 -2.26 3.31
CA TRP A 100 12.69 -1.48 4.39
C TRP A 100 13.03 -2.08 5.75
N GLY A 101 13.11 -1.24 6.80
CA GLY A 101 13.38 -1.69 8.15
C GLY A 101 13.11 -0.61 9.21
N GLY A 102 13.53 -0.84 10.45
CA GLY A 102 13.21 -0.01 11.61
C GLY A 102 13.60 1.46 11.46
N LEU A 103 14.81 1.77 10.99
CA LEU A 103 15.25 3.15 10.80
C LEU A 103 14.40 3.90 9.76
N ALA A 104 14.07 3.25 8.64
CA ALA A 104 13.21 3.82 7.61
C ALA A 104 11.81 4.13 8.16
N SER A 105 11.25 3.20 8.94
CA SER A 105 9.94 3.36 9.60
C SER A 105 9.93 4.56 10.56
N ARG A 106 10.96 4.73 11.39
CA ARG A 106 11.08 5.90 12.29
C ARG A 106 11.12 7.22 11.55
N LEU A 107 11.88 7.26 10.44
CA LEU A 107 12.00 8.48 9.64
C LEU A 107 10.72 8.80 8.88
N ALA A 108 10.05 7.79 8.32
CA ALA A 108 8.76 7.93 7.66
C ALA A 108 7.68 8.43 8.63
N GLN A 109 7.60 7.84 9.81
CA GLN A 109 6.67 8.27 10.86
C GLN A 109 6.90 9.74 11.27
N ARG A 110 8.15 10.14 11.48
CA ARG A 110 8.49 11.54 11.81
C ARG A 110 8.11 12.53 10.72
N ARG A 111 8.04 12.09 9.47
CA ARG A 111 7.60 12.91 8.34
C ARG A 111 6.09 12.89 8.11
N GLY A 112 5.35 12.17 8.93
CA GLY A 112 3.89 12.06 8.80
C GLY A 112 3.44 11.19 7.64
N VAL A 113 4.29 10.29 7.12
CA VAL A 113 3.93 9.28 6.12
C VAL A 113 2.95 8.29 6.75
N ARG A 114 1.88 7.95 6.04
CA ARG A 114 0.78 7.12 6.54
C ARG A 114 1.13 5.65 6.69
N GLY A 115 1.96 5.13 5.78
CA GLY A 115 2.36 3.73 5.79
C GLY A 115 3.24 3.37 4.59
N THR A 116 3.73 2.14 4.57
CA THR A 116 4.56 1.61 3.49
C THR A 116 4.05 0.27 3.00
N ILE A 117 3.86 0.16 1.69
CA ILE A 117 3.56 -1.06 0.96
C ILE A 117 4.83 -1.53 0.27
N LEU A 118 5.19 -2.81 0.45
CA LEU A 118 6.38 -3.40 -0.15
C LEU A 118 5.99 -4.61 -1.01
N TRP A 119 6.13 -4.49 -2.31
CA TRP A 119 6.16 -5.67 -3.18
C TRP A 119 7.54 -6.31 -3.09
N GLY A 120 7.79 -6.91 -1.94
CA GLY A 120 9.05 -7.44 -1.47
C GLY A 120 9.03 -7.63 0.05
N THR A 121 10.21 -7.71 0.68
CA THR A 121 10.30 -7.97 2.13
C THR A 121 10.78 -6.77 2.93
N CYS A 122 10.38 -6.72 4.21
CA CYS A 122 10.97 -5.86 5.23
C CYS A 122 11.90 -6.64 6.15
N ARG A 123 12.61 -5.94 7.05
CA ARG A 123 13.44 -6.48 8.13
C ARG A 123 13.27 -5.65 9.40
N ASP A 124 13.96 -6.00 10.46
CA ASP A 124 13.92 -5.30 11.75
C ASP A 124 12.47 -5.20 12.30
N LEU A 125 11.72 -6.32 12.21
CA LEU A 125 10.28 -6.37 12.48
C LEU A 125 9.94 -5.93 13.91
N GLU A 126 10.77 -6.29 14.88
CA GLU A 126 10.62 -5.85 16.29
C GLU A 126 10.69 -4.32 16.40
N GLU A 127 11.64 -3.69 15.69
CA GLU A 127 11.75 -2.23 15.70
C GLU A 127 10.56 -1.56 14.98
N ILE A 128 10.11 -2.12 13.85
CA ILE A 128 8.91 -1.63 13.13
C ILE A 128 7.70 -1.66 14.07
N ARG A 129 7.51 -2.76 14.79
CA ARG A 129 6.42 -2.94 15.76
C ARG A 129 6.53 -1.97 16.93
N ALA A 130 7.74 -1.80 17.47
CA ALA A 130 7.99 -0.87 18.58
C ALA A 130 7.74 0.60 18.21
N VAL A 131 8.05 0.98 16.98
CA VAL A 131 7.75 2.32 16.43
C VAL A 131 6.25 2.51 16.22
N GLY A 132 5.52 1.44 15.95
CA GLY A 132 4.09 1.51 15.60
C GLY A 132 3.81 2.02 14.19
N TYR A 133 4.81 2.05 13.31
CA TYR A 133 4.64 2.50 11.94
C TYR A 133 4.02 1.41 11.07
N PRO A 134 2.98 1.73 10.26
CA PRO A 134 2.30 0.75 9.45
C PRO A 134 3.14 0.28 8.25
N VAL A 135 3.34 -1.04 8.14
CA VAL A 135 4.04 -1.68 7.02
C VAL A 135 3.27 -2.90 6.56
N TRP A 136 3.08 -3.00 5.26
CA TRP A 136 2.57 -4.17 4.55
C TRP A 136 3.64 -4.67 3.59
N ALA A 137 3.85 -5.97 3.55
CA ALA A 137 4.92 -6.58 2.75
C ALA A 137 4.55 -8.00 2.33
N VAL A 138 5.24 -8.53 1.33
CA VAL A 138 5.16 -9.96 0.97
C VAL A 138 5.67 -10.84 2.13
N GLY A 139 6.61 -10.34 2.93
CA GLY A 139 7.16 -11.07 4.06
C GLY A 139 8.33 -10.35 4.73
N VAL A 140 9.11 -11.14 5.48
CA VAL A 140 10.26 -10.67 6.25
C VAL A 140 11.53 -11.40 5.82
N CYS A 141 12.63 -10.67 5.64
CA CYS A 141 13.95 -11.24 5.34
C CYS A 141 15.04 -10.40 6.01
N PRO A 142 15.98 -10.98 6.78
CA PRO A 142 17.03 -10.19 7.46
C PRO A 142 18.09 -9.64 6.49
N ARG A 143 18.18 -10.16 5.27
CA ARG A 143 19.19 -9.79 4.29
C ARG A 143 18.89 -8.44 3.66
N ARG A 144 19.87 -7.57 3.54
CA ARG A 144 19.74 -6.27 2.85
C ARG A 144 19.64 -6.43 1.34
N SER A 145 18.78 -5.59 0.72
CA SER A 145 18.66 -5.51 -0.75
C SER A 145 19.91 -4.93 -1.45
N ARG A 146 20.79 -4.26 -0.72
CA ARG A 146 21.94 -3.50 -1.24
C ARG A 146 22.81 -4.24 -2.27
N ASN A 147 22.98 -5.53 -2.12
CA ASN A 147 23.82 -6.32 -3.02
C ASN A 147 23.07 -6.83 -4.25
N GLU A 148 21.76 -6.84 -4.22
CA GLU A 148 20.91 -7.42 -5.27
C GLU A 148 20.10 -6.40 -6.04
N PHE A 149 19.78 -5.27 -5.39
CA PHE A 149 18.94 -4.24 -5.96
C PHE A 149 19.64 -2.88 -5.97
N THR A 150 19.29 -2.09 -6.95
CA THR A 150 19.64 -0.68 -7.05
C THR A 150 18.38 0.16 -7.20
N PHE A 151 18.50 1.46 -6.97
CA PHE A 151 17.41 2.39 -7.19
C PHE A 151 17.08 2.46 -8.70
N GLY A 152 15.81 2.28 -9.03
CA GLY A 152 15.28 2.44 -10.38
C GLY A 152 14.69 3.84 -10.57
N SER A 153 13.46 4.04 -10.09
CA SER A 153 12.72 5.28 -10.28
C SER A 153 11.92 5.68 -9.05
N ILE A 154 11.42 6.91 -9.06
CA ILE A 154 10.50 7.46 -8.07
C ILE A 154 9.46 8.33 -8.76
N ASN A 155 8.20 8.28 -8.30
CA ASN A 155 7.05 8.96 -8.91
C ASN A 155 6.76 8.53 -10.36
N GLU A 156 7.26 7.38 -10.79
CA GLU A 156 6.89 6.76 -12.05
C GLU A 156 5.87 5.64 -11.81
N GLU A 157 5.20 5.23 -12.87
CA GLU A 157 4.27 4.10 -12.84
C GLU A 157 5.02 2.81 -12.49
N ILE A 158 4.43 2.03 -11.58
CA ILE A 158 4.89 0.71 -11.18
C ILE A 158 3.76 -0.31 -11.31
N ALA A 159 4.11 -1.60 -11.30
CA ALA A 159 3.12 -2.68 -11.27
C ALA A 159 3.38 -3.61 -10.08
N ILE A 160 2.35 -3.85 -9.26
CA ILE A 160 2.39 -4.74 -8.10
C ILE A 160 1.28 -5.78 -8.24
N ALA A 161 1.63 -7.06 -8.22
CA ALA A 161 0.68 -8.16 -8.33
C ALA A 161 -0.33 -8.02 -9.49
N GLY A 162 0.11 -7.44 -10.62
CA GLY A 162 -0.73 -7.18 -11.79
C GLY A 162 -1.51 -5.87 -11.77
N VAL A 163 -1.46 -5.12 -10.67
CA VAL A 163 -2.10 -3.80 -10.53
C VAL A 163 -1.13 -2.70 -10.91
N THR A 164 -1.52 -1.85 -11.84
CA THR A 164 -0.79 -0.63 -12.20
C THR A 164 -1.06 0.46 -11.17
N ILE A 165 0.00 1.08 -10.65
CA ILE A 165 -0.06 2.15 -9.65
C ILE A 165 0.72 3.36 -10.16
N ARG A 166 0.05 4.50 -10.22
CA ARG A 166 0.67 5.79 -10.58
C ARG A 166 0.91 6.63 -9.33
N ALA A 167 1.91 7.48 -9.41
CA ALA A 167 2.12 8.48 -8.35
C ALA A 167 0.87 9.33 -8.17
N GLY A 168 0.38 9.41 -6.92
CA GLY A 168 -0.83 10.14 -6.58
C GLY A 168 -2.11 9.30 -6.54
N ASP A 169 -2.12 8.06 -7.06
CA ASP A 169 -3.23 7.12 -6.83
C ASP A 169 -3.43 6.89 -5.33
N PHE A 170 -4.67 6.68 -4.89
CA PHE A 170 -4.92 6.45 -3.48
C PHE A 170 -4.69 4.99 -3.11
N VAL A 171 -3.82 4.76 -2.14
CA VAL A 171 -3.61 3.43 -1.57
C VAL A 171 -4.26 3.37 -0.20
N VAL A 172 -5.21 2.46 -0.05
CA VAL A 172 -5.89 2.14 1.21
C VAL A 172 -5.34 0.81 1.71
N ALA A 173 -5.02 0.74 2.99
CA ALA A 173 -4.52 -0.50 3.58
C ALA A 173 -5.03 -0.68 5.01
N ASP A 174 -5.37 -1.92 5.35
CA ASP A 174 -5.81 -2.38 6.66
C ASP A 174 -5.29 -3.80 6.96
N GLU A 175 -5.87 -4.52 7.90
CA GLU A 175 -5.43 -5.86 8.27
C GLU A 175 -5.68 -6.91 7.17
N SER A 176 -6.66 -6.68 6.29
CA SER A 176 -6.97 -7.59 5.16
C SER A 176 -5.95 -7.45 4.01
N GLY A 177 -5.22 -6.34 3.94
CA GLY A 177 -4.23 -6.08 2.90
C GLY A 177 -4.24 -4.64 2.40
N ALA A 178 -4.05 -4.46 1.09
CA ALA A 178 -4.03 -3.14 0.47
C ALA A 178 -4.74 -3.13 -0.88
N VAL A 179 -5.36 -2.00 -1.21
CA VAL A 179 -5.99 -1.74 -2.51
C VAL A 179 -5.51 -0.39 -3.05
N CYS A 180 -5.37 -0.32 -4.37
CA CYS A 180 -5.05 0.90 -5.10
C CYS A 180 -6.28 1.41 -5.83
N VAL A 181 -6.65 2.66 -5.58
CA VAL A 181 -7.75 3.37 -6.25
C VAL A 181 -7.15 4.42 -7.17
N PRO A 182 -7.34 4.33 -8.49
CA PRO A 182 -6.87 5.34 -9.42
C PRO A 182 -7.41 6.72 -9.04
N GLN A 183 -6.56 7.74 -9.06
CA GLN A 183 -6.91 9.08 -8.59
C GLN A 183 -8.13 9.66 -9.33
N ASP A 184 -8.22 9.45 -10.63
CA ASP A 184 -9.30 9.92 -11.50
C ASP A 184 -10.62 9.15 -11.31
N ARG A 185 -10.57 7.95 -10.70
CA ARG A 185 -11.75 7.11 -10.41
C ARG A 185 -12.17 7.15 -8.94
N ALA A 186 -11.45 7.88 -8.09
CA ALA A 186 -11.71 7.90 -6.65
C ALA A 186 -13.10 8.44 -6.26
N GLY A 187 -13.64 9.39 -7.01
CA GLY A 187 -14.98 9.91 -6.79
C GLY A 187 -16.06 8.85 -7.01
N GLU A 188 -16.00 8.16 -8.14
CA GLU A 188 -16.91 7.09 -8.51
C GLU A 188 -16.80 5.89 -7.57
N THR A 189 -15.58 5.50 -7.21
CA THR A 189 -15.33 4.46 -6.21
C THR A 189 -15.97 4.80 -4.87
N LEU A 190 -15.85 6.06 -4.40
CA LEU A 190 -16.47 6.51 -3.14
C LEU A 190 -18.00 6.47 -3.17
N GLU A 191 -18.62 6.76 -4.30
CA GLU A 191 -20.07 6.68 -4.44
C GLU A 191 -20.55 5.22 -4.42
N LEU A 192 -19.80 4.34 -5.06
CA LEU A 192 -20.15 2.93 -5.15
C LEU A 192 -19.93 2.20 -3.83
N VAL A 193 -18.77 2.38 -3.20
CA VAL A 193 -18.48 1.75 -1.90
C VAL A 193 -19.48 2.19 -0.81
N ALA A 194 -19.95 3.44 -0.85
CA ALA A 194 -20.98 3.89 0.08
C ALA A 194 -22.30 3.14 -0.12
N ARG A 195 -22.67 2.78 -1.35
CA ARG A 195 -23.87 1.96 -1.64
C ARG A 195 -23.69 0.52 -1.18
N ILE A 196 -22.54 -0.08 -1.45
CA ILE A 196 -22.19 -1.45 -1.01
C ILE A 196 -22.30 -1.54 0.52
N GLU A 197 -21.68 -0.63 1.24
CA GLU A 197 -21.71 -0.59 2.72
C GLU A 197 -23.13 -0.47 3.30
N ILE A 198 -24.02 0.27 2.63
CA ILE A 198 -25.43 0.35 3.06
C ILE A 198 -26.13 -1.00 2.87
N GLN A 199 -25.90 -1.67 1.74
CA GLN A 199 -26.48 -2.98 1.46
C GLN A 199 -25.97 -4.04 2.44
N GLU A 200 -24.66 -4.09 2.70
CA GLU A 200 -24.06 -4.99 3.67
C GLU A 200 -24.62 -4.82 5.08
N ARG A 201 -24.79 -3.57 5.54
CA ARG A 201 -25.40 -3.29 6.85
C ARG A 201 -26.86 -3.77 6.95
N LEU A 202 -27.62 -3.64 5.88
CA LEU A 202 -28.99 -4.16 5.84
C LEU A 202 -29.02 -5.69 5.90
N LEU A 203 -28.11 -6.37 5.17
CA LEU A 203 -27.95 -7.83 5.22
C LEU A 203 -27.49 -8.29 6.61
N GLU A 204 -26.51 -7.62 7.21
CA GLU A 204 -26.08 -7.91 8.58
C GLU A 204 -27.22 -7.78 9.60
N GLN A 205 -28.10 -6.79 9.43
CA GLN A 205 -29.27 -6.64 10.27
C GLN A 205 -30.24 -7.83 10.10
N GLN A 206 -30.50 -8.22 8.85
CA GLN A 206 -31.33 -9.39 8.55
C GLN A 206 -30.78 -10.70 9.13
N VAL A 207 -29.46 -10.89 9.04
CA VAL A 207 -28.76 -12.03 9.66
C VAL A 207 -28.92 -12.00 11.18
N ARG A 208 -28.77 -10.84 11.82
CA ARG A 208 -28.96 -10.70 13.28
C ARG A 208 -30.39 -11.00 13.72
N ASP A 209 -31.35 -10.60 12.91
CA ASP A 209 -32.78 -10.77 13.20
C ASP A 209 -33.29 -12.17 12.78
N ASP A 210 -32.40 -13.08 12.32
CA ASP A 210 -32.69 -14.43 11.83
C ASP A 210 -33.76 -14.47 10.70
N VAL A 211 -33.82 -13.41 9.90
CA VAL A 211 -34.83 -13.18 8.84
C VAL A 211 -34.29 -13.57 7.44
N VAL A 212 -33.10 -14.12 7.33
CA VAL A 212 -32.52 -14.49 6.02
C VAL A 212 -33.30 -15.66 5.41
N ALA A 213 -34.27 -15.34 4.57
CA ALA A 213 -35.22 -16.32 4.04
C ALA A 213 -34.67 -17.25 2.95
N SER A 214 -33.63 -16.86 2.20
CA SER A 214 -32.89 -17.72 1.26
C SER A 214 -31.61 -17.06 0.78
N TRP A 215 -30.54 -17.84 0.61
CA TRP A 215 -29.28 -17.40 -0.01
C TRP A 215 -29.40 -17.15 -1.51
N ASP A 216 -30.54 -17.46 -2.12
CA ASP A 216 -30.81 -17.27 -3.54
C ASP A 216 -31.09 -15.80 -3.92
N GLN A 217 -31.05 -14.89 -2.92
CA GLN A 217 -31.32 -13.44 -3.11
C GLN A 217 -30.11 -12.54 -2.77
N VAL A 218 -28.94 -13.14 -2.50
CA VAL A 218 -27.69 -12.43 -2.19
C VAL A 218 -26.75 -12.41 -3.39
#